data_2459640b7d86a6b5d3a4fbf11df41273
#
_entry.id   2459640b7d86a6b5d3a4fbf11df41273
#
_cell.length_a   1.000
_cell.length_b   1.000
_cell.length_c   1.000
_cell.angle_alpha   90.00
_cell.angle_beta   90.00
_cell.angle_gamma   90.00
#
_symmetry.space_group_name_H-M   'P 1'
#
loop_
_entity.id
_entity.type
_entity.pdbx_description
1 polymer ?
#
loop_
_entity_poly.entity_id
_entity_poly.type
_entity_poly.pdbx_seq_one_letter_code
_entity_poly.pdbx_strand_id
1 'polypeptide(L)'
;MKRFFFLCAVMAMAFTASAQQSWVNETYNPQANTEGLAPMGARVISPEVHDNHTVTFRLVAPNAQKVVVRGTMFTGGMEAKSAEMTKDDKGVWSVTAGPFTPDVYTYTFNVDGLSIVDPANTLHNHGTMPASSMLYVHGDGPAYYDPNPNVEHGSVTTSYYNSTVTGGLRTILVYTPPHYDPAKKYPVLYLMGGSGEAADSWYKYGQVNWIMDNLIAEGKIEPTIVAMVNNQIVHRSSPNHSQLSFKMMEREYKECIIPWVDSHYSTITNRKGRALSGLSMGGRHTQYIGFRNPELFGSLGILSAALTAADEKAFGEDAVAMGRDAKALKDAAFDYIFIG
;
A
#
# COMPACT_ATOMS: atom_id res chain seq x y z
N MET A 1 28.59 -33.96 41.15
CA MET A 1 28.29 -33.29 39.89
C MET A 1 27.21 -34.05 39.16
N LYS A 2 25.96 -33.66 39.33
CA LYS A 2 24.78 -34.32 38.65
C LYS A 2 24.48 -33.51 37.38
N ARG A 3 24.63 -34.17 36.22
CA ARG A 3 24.25 -33.62 34.92
C ARG A 3 22.74 -33.77 34.77
N PHE A 4 22.01 -32.67 34.69
CA PHE A 4 20.64 -32.62 34.26
C PHE A 4 20.60 -32.67 32.73
N PHE A 5 20.11 -33.74 32.16
CA PHE A 5 19.72 -33.78 30.76
C PHE A 5 18.26 -33.26 30.66
N PHE A 6 18.09 -32.11 30.05
CA PHE A 6 16.79 -31.62 29.60
C PHE A 6 16.49 -32.28 28.26
N LEU A 7 15.58 -33.25 28.28
CA LEU A 7 15.02 -33.86 27.06
C LEU A 7 13.95 -32.94 26.54
N CYS A 8 14.28 -32.06 25.59
CA CYS A 8 13.27 -31.35 24.79
C CYS A 8 12.65 -32.35 23.82
N ALA A 9 11.50 -32.89 24.17
CA ALA A 9 10.63 -33.59 23.23
C ALA A 9 10.07 -32.58 22.25
N VAL A 10 10.66 -32.46 21.07
CA VAL A 10 10.08 -31.75 19.92
C VAL A 10 8.93 -32.63 19.43
N MET A 11 7.72 -32.37 19.87
CA MET A 11 6.53 -32.86 19.17
C MET A 11 6.49 -32.15 17.80
N ALA A 12 6.96 -32.83 16.78
CA ALA A 12 6.64 -32.48 15.40
C ALA A 12 5.15 -32.80 15.18
N MET A 13 4.29 -31.84 15.50
CA MET A 13 2.94 -31.83 14.95
C MET A 13 3.08 -31.49 13.48
N ALA A 14 2.81 -32.49 12.63
CA ALA A 14 2.59 -32.25 11.21
C ALA A 14 1.28 -31.49 11.09
N PHE A 15 1.36 -30.15 11.07
CA PHE A 15 0.26 -29.32 10.64
C PHE A 15 0.17 -29.48 9.12
N THR A 16 -0.93 -30.01 8.65
CA THR A 16 -1.36 -29.76 7.28
C THR A 16 -1.64 -28.27 7.21
N ALA A 17 -0.66 -27.50 6.76
CA ALA A 17 -0.85 -26.10 6.49
C ALA A 17 -1.91 -26.00 5.40
N SER A 18 -3.11 -25.55 5.76
CA SER A 18 -4.00 -24.98 4.75
C SER A 18 -3.28 -23.78 4.13
N ALA A 19 -3.34 -23.66 2.81
CA ALA A 19 -2.50 -22.73 2.03
C ALA A 19 -2.82 -21.23 2.23
N GLN A 20 -3.58 -20.88 3.25
CA GLN A 20 -3.98 -19.50 3.56
C GLN A 20 -3.50 -19.09 4.94
N GLN A 21 -2.18 -18.98 5.10
CA GLN A 21 -1.61 -18.31 6.26
C GLN A 21 -1.49 -16.82 6.01
N SER A 22 -1.65 -16.03 7.09
CA SER A 22 -1.37 -14.61 7.05
C SER A 22 0.05 -14.35 6.56
N TRP A 23 0.24 -13.26 5.84
CA TRP A 23 1.53 -12.89 5.25
C TRP A 23 2.63 -12.72 6.28
N VAL A 24 2.28 -12.10 7.40
CA VAL A 24 3.18 -11.98 8.54
C VAL A 24 2.48 -12.59 9.74
N ASN A 25 2.90 -13.79 10.10
CA ASN A 25 2.32 -14.54 11.20
C ASN A 25 3.09 -14.25 12.49
N GLU A 26 2.89 -13.07 13.06
CA GLU A 26 3.53 -12.64 14.31
C GLU A 26 2.95 -13.36 15.52
N THR A 27 1.69 -13.79 15.43
CA THR A 27 1.01 -14.50 16.52
C THR A 27 0.31 -15.72 15.98
N TYR A 28 0.74 -16.90 16.45
CA TYR A 28 0.10 -18.16 16.08
C TYR A 28 -1.35 -18.18 16.58
N ASN A 29 -2.29 -18.31 15.64
CA ASN A 29 -3.70 -18.52 15.93
C ASN A 29 -4.24 -19.68 15.09
N PRO A 30 -4.44 -20.88 15.68
CA PRO A 30 -4.85 -22.08 14.94
C PRO A 30 -6.29 -22.01 14.39
N GLN A 31 -7.08 -21.02 14.78
CA GLN A 31 -8.50 -20.91 14.43
C GLN A 31 -8.77 -19.73 13.48
N ALA A 32 -7.81 -18.84 13.29
CA ALA A 32 -7.97 -17.65 12.47
C ALA A 32 -7.19 -17.77 11.18
N ASN A 33 -7.87 -17.50 10.09
CA ASN A 33 -7.31 -17.40 8.74
C ASN A 33 -7.27 -15.94 8.31
N THR A 34 -6.78 -15.06 9.21
CA THR A 34 -6.73 -13.62 9.02
C THR A 34 -5.31 -13.13 9.01
N GLU A 35 -5.05 -12.09 8.26
CA GLU A 35 -3.79 -11.36 8.25
C GLU A 35 -3.66 -10.52 9.53
N GLY A 36 -2.45 -10.52 10.14
CA GLY A 36 -2.14 -9.73 11.32
C GLY A 36 -2.59 -10.33 12.65
N LEU A 37 -2.56 -9.50 13.69
CA LEU A 37 -2.87 -9.90 15.05
C LEU A 37 -4.39 -9.93 15.30
N ALA A 38 -4.86 -10.99 15.96
CA ALA A 38 -6.25 -11.01 16.42
C ALA A 38 -6.44 -9.98 17.55
N PRO A 39 -7.51 -9.18 17.54
CA PRO A 39 -7.79 -8.25 18.62
C PRO A 39 -8.05 -8.99 19.94
N MET A 40 -7.56 -8.44 21.05
CA MET A 40 -7.84 -8.99 22.37
C MET A 40 -9.37 -8.94 22.64
N GLY A 41 -9.95 -10.09 22.99
CA GLY A 41 -11.37 -10.20 23.29
C GLY A 41 -12.28 -10.33 22.06
N ALA A 42 -11.75 -10.55 20.87
CA ALA A 42 -12.56 -10.90 19.72
C ALA A 42 -13.37 -12.17 19.99
N ARG A 43 -14.70 -12.10 19.78
CA ARG A 43 -15.62 -13.20 20.06
C ARG A 43 -15.94 -14.04 18.83
N VAL A 44 -15.51 -13.58 17.65
CA VAL A 44 -15.73 -14.22 16.36
C VAL A 44 -14.47 -14.09 15.52
N ILE A 45 -14.30 -15.02 14.57
CA ILE A 45 -13.28 -14.91 13.53
C ILE A 45 -13.89 -14.17 12.35
N SER A 46 -13.30 -13.03 11.98
CA SER A 46 -13.73 -12.23 10.82
C SER A 46 -12.56 -11.36 10.33
N PRO A 47 -12.28 -11.33 9.02
CA PRO A 47 -12.80 -12.24 8.00
C PRO A 47 -12.17 -13.64 8.14
N GLU A 48 -12.90 -14.68 7.78
CA GLU A 48 -12.37 -16.03 7.64
C GLU A 48 -12.31 -16.39 6.17
N VAL A 49 -11.10 -16.50 5.63
CA VAL A 49 -10.85 -16.85 4.23
C VAL A 49 -10.72 -18.35 4.11
N HIS A 50 -11.42 -18.96 3.16
CA HIS A 50 -11.43 -20.40 2.92
C HIS A 50 -10.60 -20.78 1.70
N ASP A 51 -10.13 -22.02 1.64
CA ASP A 51 -9.29 -22.55 0.54
C ASP A 51 -9.95 -22.43 -0.86
N ASN A 52 -11.27 -22.36 -0.92
CA ASN A 52 -12.02 -22.15 -2.16
C ASN A 52 -12.25 -20.68 -2.51
N HIS A 53 -11.49 -19.79 -1.89
CA HIS A 53 -11.58 -18.33 -2.07
C HIS A 53 -12.92 -17.70 -1.65
N THR A 54 -13.78 -18.44 -0.93
CA THR A 54 -14.92 -17.82 -0.25
C THR A 54 -14.48 -17.21 1.07
N VAL A 55 -15.22 -16.21 1.54
CA VAL A 55 -14.91 -15.49 2.79
C VAL A 55 -16.15 -15.42 3.66
N THR A 56 -16.01 -15.82 4.92
CA THR A 56 -17.04 -15.67 5.93
C THR A 56 -16.76 -14.43 6.77
N PHE A 57 -17.69 -13.49 6.74
CA PHE A 57 -17.67 -12.29 7.60
C PHE A 57 -18.58 -12.51 8.80
N ARG A 58 -18.16 -12.08 9.99
CA ARG A 58 -18.95 -12.17 11.22
C ARG A 58 -18.86 -10.90 12.04
N LEU A 59 -19.99 -10.51 12.64
CA LEU A 59 -20.06 -9.36 13.54
C LEU A 59 -20.97 -9.66 14.72
N VAL A 60 -20.50 -9.42 15.93
CA VAL A 60 -21.33 -9.48 17.15
C VAL A 60 -22.07 -8.16 17.31
N ALA A 61 -23.35 -8.13 16.99
CA ALA A 61 -24.20 -6.94 17.10
C ALA A 61 -25.64 -7.34 17.46
N PRO A 62 -25.91 -7.79 18.71
CA PRO A 62 -27.19 -8.38 19.10
C PRO A 62 -28.38 -7.41 18.96
N ASN A 63 -28.15 -6.12 19.15
CA ASN A 63 -29.19 -5.09 19.09
C ASN A 63 -29.41 -4.50 17.70
N ALA A 64 -28.55 -4.80 16.73
CA ALA A 64 -28.68 -4.32 15.36
C ALA A 64 -29.92 -4.91 14.68
N GLN A 65 -30.56 -4.12 13.82
CA GLN A 65 -31.72 -4.52 12.99
C GLN A 65 -31.29 -4.96 11.61
N LYS A 66 -30.22 -4.39 11.08
CA LYS A 66 -29.66 -4.71 9.76
C LYS A 66 -28.15 -4.58 9.76
N VAL A 67 -27.46 -5.59 9.24
CA VAL A 67 -26.02 -5.56 9.00
C VAL A 67 -25.74 -5.98 7.57
N VAL A 68 -24.86 -5.23 6.91
CA VAL A 68 -24.45 -5.46 5.54
C VAL A 68 -22.95 -5.32 5.46
N VAL A 69 -22.26 -6.28 4.86
CA VAL A 69 -20.83 -6.09 4.48
C VAL A 69 -20.75 -5.42 3.12
N ARG A 70 -19.96 -4.35 3.05
CA ARG A 70 -19.66 -3.60 1.82
C ARG A 70 -18.17 -3.68 1.56
N GLY A 71 -17.76 -3.88 0.30
CA GLY A 71 -16.34 -3.98 0.01
C GLY A 71 -16.04 -4.01 -1.48
N THR A 72 -14.78 -3.73 -1.81
CA THR A 72 -14.29 -3.69 -3.19
C THR A 72 -14.35 -5.05 -3.88
N MET A 73 -14.37 -6.16 -3.11
CA MET A 73 -14.49 -7.52 -3.64
C MET A 73 -15.84 -7.82 -4.32
N PHE A 74 -16.87 -7.04 -4.04
CA PHE A 74 -18.20 -7.26 -4.65
C PHE A 74 -18.35 -6.57 -6.00
N THR A 75 -17.33 -5.89 -6.49
CA THR A 75 -17.43 -5.06 -7.70
C THR A 75 -16.35 -5.41 -8.70
N GLY A 76 -16.72 -5.47 -9.97
CA GLY A 76 -15.76 -5.29 -11.07
C GLY A 76 -15.49 -3.81 -11.38
N GLY A 77 -15.55 -2.90 -10.38
CA GLY A 77 -15.43 -1.46 -10.58
C GLY A 77 -15.69 -0.65 -9.31
N MET A 78 -15.79 0.68 -9.42
CA MET A 78 -15.90 1.60 -8.28
C MET A 78 -17.26 1.64 -7.56
N GLU A 79 -18.25 0.89 -8.00
CA GLU A 79 -19.57 0.82 -7.35
C GLU A 79 -19.57 -0.26 -6.27
N ALA A 80 -19.59 0.14 -5.00
CA ALA A 80 -19.64 -0.77 -3.87
C ALA A 80 -20.96 -1.57 -3.86
N LYS A 81 -20.93 -2.83 -4.27
CA LYS A 81 -21.98 -3.80 -3.97
C LYS A 81 -21.83 -4.27 -2.53
N SER A 82 -22.79 -5.05 -2.06
CA SER A 82 -22.84 -5.46 -0.66
C SER A 82 -23.48 -6.83 -0.52
N ALA A 83 -23.16 -7.53 0.57
CA ALA A 83 -23.87 -8.74 0.96
C ALA A 83 -24.60 -8.51 2.28
N GLU A 84 -25.89 -8.84 2.32
CA GLU A 84 -26.68 -8.79 3.55
C GLU A 84 -26.28 -9.95 4.46
N MET A 85 -26.19 -9.66 5.76
CA MET A 85 -25.84 -10.65 6.77
C MET A 85 -27.09 -11.14 7.50
N THR A 86 -27.06 -12.37 7.99
CA THR A 86 -28.12 -12.98 8.81
C THR A 86 -27.69 -13.09 10.25
N LYS A 87 -28.61 -12.81 11.18
CA LYS A 87 -28.36 -12.86 12.62
C LYS A 87 -28.80 -14.20 13.22
N ASP A 88 -27.94 -14.80 14.01
CA ASP A 88 -28.29 -15.96 14.81
C ASP A 88 -28.91 -15.58 16.18
N ASP A 89 -29.30 -16.59 16.95
CA ASP A 89 -29.93 -16.44 18.29
C ASP A 89 -28.95 -15.90 19.34
N LYS A 90 -27.66 -15.91 19.09
CA LYS A 90 -26.63 -15.33 19.97
C LYS A 90 -26.29 -13.88 19.60
N GLY A 91 -26.93 -13.34 18.58
CA GLY A 91 -26.71 -11.98 18.10
C GLY A 91 -25.47 -11.82 17.24
N VAL A 92 -24.97 -12.93 16.66
CA VAL A 92 -23.87 -12.90 15.68
C VAL A 92 -24.48 -12.80 14.29
N TRP A 93 -24.07 -11.76 13.58
CA TRP A 93 -24.36 -11.60 12.16
C TRP A 93 -23.29 -12.30 11.33
N SER A 94 -23.70 -13.01 10.29
CA SER A 94 -22.76 -13.70 9.40
C SER A 94 -23.22 -13.72 7.96
N VAL A 95 -22.25 -13.79 7.04
CA VAL A 95 -22.45 -14.10 5.61
C VAL A 95 -21.18 -14.72 5.07
N THR A 96 -21.34 -15.75 4.23
CA THR A 96 -20.26 -16.28 3.40
C THR A 96 -20.47 -15.83 1.96
N ALA A 97 -19.48 -15.21 1.37
CA ALA A 97 -19.54 -14.66 0.02
C ALA A 97 -18.32 -15.09 -0.80
N GLY A 98 -18.40 -14.97 -2.13
CA GLY A 98 -17.36 -15.39 -3.07
C GLY A 98 -17.81 -16.60 -3.92
N PRO A 99 -16.88 -17.36 -4.54
CA PRO A 99 -15.43 -17.16 -4.46
C PRO A 99 -14.99 -15.82 -5.05
N PHE A 100 -13.99 -15.20 -4.43
CA PHE A 100 -13.38 -13.96 -4.92
C PHE A 100 -12.10 -14.25 -5.69
N THR A 101 -11.77 -13.40 -6.64
CA THR A 101 -10.45 -13.45 -7.29
C THR A 101 -9.36 -13.16 -6.27
N PRO A 102 -8.21 -13.85 -6.32
CA PRO A 102 -7.08 -13.51 -5.47
C PRO A 102 -6.64 -12.05 -5.65
N ASP A 103 -6.71 -11.27 -4.59
CA ASP A 103 -6.37 -9.84 -4.55
C ASP A 103 -6.42 -9.30 -3.11
N VAL A 104 -6.06 -8.04 -2.96
CA VAL A 104 -6.20 -7.26 -1.73
C VAL A 104 -7.44 -6.39 -1.81
N TYR A 105 -8.36 -6.60 -0.90
CA TYR A 105 -9.65 -5.92 -0.85
C TYR A 105 -9.80 -5.06 0.39
N THR A 106 -10.71 -4.09 0.34
CA THR A 106 -11.13 -3.33 1.51
C THR A 106 -12.63 -3.49 1.73
N TYR A 107 -13.04 -3.52 3.01
CA TYR A 107 -14.45 -3.66 3.38
C TYR A 107 -14.80 -2.92 4.67
N THR A 108 -16.10 -2.72 4.86
CA THR A 108 -16.70 -2.20 6.10
C THR A 108 -18.00 -2.95 6.39
N PHE A 109 -18.42 -2.97 7.64
CA PHE A 109 -19.79 -3.30 7.99
C PHE A 109 -20.64 -2.02 8.01
N ASN A 110 -21.83 -2.10 7.44
CA ASN A 110 -22.87 -1.09 7.64
C ASN A 110 -23.89 -1.65 8.63
N VAL A 111 -23.92 -1.07 9.82
CA VAL A 111 -24.79 -1.47 10.94
C VAL A 111 -25.85 -0.39 11.11
N ASP A 112 -27.08 -0.67 10.76
CA ASP A 112 -28.22 0.26 10.86
C ASP A 112 -27.94 1.65 10.24
N GLY A 113 -27.16 1.68 9.15
CA GLY A 113 -26.77 2.91 8.47
C GLY A 113 -25.38 3.46 8.82
N LEU A 114 -24.78 3.02 9.94
CA LEU A 114 -23.43 3.43 10.33
C LEU A 114 -22.39 2.49 9.72
N SER A 115 -21.38 3.05 9.04
CA SER A 115 -20.23 2.28 8.55
C SER A 115 -19.15 2.18 9.62
N ILE A 116 -18.72 0.95 9.90
CA ILE A 116 -17.64 0.65 10.85
C ILE A 116 -16.62 -0.30 10.23
N VAL A 117 -15.39 -0.25 10.71
CA VAL A 117 -14.39 -1.29 10.44
C VAL A 117 -14.79 -2.57 11.17
N ASP A 118 -14.25 -3.70 10.70
CA ASP A 118 -14.45 -4.97 11.38
C ASP A 118 -13.68 -5.00 12.71
N PRO A 119 -14.37 -5.07 13.87
CA PRO A 119 -13.69 -5.08 15.16
C PRO A 119 -12.91 -6.37 15.43
N ALA A 120 -13.10 -7.42 14.63
CA ALA A 120 -12.35 -8.67 14.72
C ALA A 120 -11.11 -8.70 13.80
N ASN A 121 -10.89 -7.65 13.00
CA ASN A 121 -9.76 -7.54 12.08
C ASN A 121 -8.89 -6.34 12.47
N THR A 122 -7.60 -6.57 12.70
CA THR A 122 -6.63 -5.51 13.03
C THR A 122 -6.00 -4.84 11.82
N LEU A 123 -6.20 -5.39 10.62
CA LEU A 123 -5.67 -4.80 9.39
C LEU A 123 -6.65 -3.76 8.85
N HIS A 124 -6.23 -2.52 8.89
CA HIS A 124 -7.04 -1.39 8.46
C HIS A 124 -6.31 -0.54 7.41
N ASN A 125 -7.03 -0.19 6.34
CA ASN A 125 -6.64 0.90 5.47
C ASN A 125 -6.98 2.22 6.19
N HIS A 126 -5.98 3.06 6.40
CA HIS A 126 -6.12 4.35 7.07
C HIS A 126 -5.37 5.45 6.29
N GLY A 127 -5.64 6.67 6.63
CA GLY A 127 -5.09 7.86 5.98
C GLY A 127 -6.01 9.05 6.25
N THR A 128 -6.25 9.87 5.25
CA THR A 128 -7.23 10.97 5.32
C THR A 128 -8.64 10.55 4.88
N MET A 129 -8.80 9.32 4.41
CA MET A 129 -10.10 8.70 4.11
C MET A 129 -10.63 7.95 5.34
N PRO A 130 -11.94 7.75 5.46
CA PRO A 130 -12.49 6.87 6.49
C PRO A 130 -11.83 5.49 6.44
N ALA A 131 -11.49 4.96 7.61
CA ALA A 131 -10.85 3.66 7.71
C ALA A 131 -11.77 2.54 7.18
N SER A 132 -11.17 1.56 6.55
CA SER A 132 -11.78 0.30 6.15
C SER A 132 -10.92 -0.86 6.60
N SER A 133 -11.51 -2.03 6.82
CA SER A 133 -10.76 -3.26 7.07
C SER A 133 -10.18 -3.80 5.77
N MET A 134 -9.06 -4.48 5.86
CA MET A 134 -8.41 -5.11 4.71
C MET A 134 -8.67 -6.61 4.71
N LEU A 135 -8.75 -7.16 3.52
CA LEU A 135 -8.93 -8.58 3.26
C LEU A 135 -7.95 -9.01 2.18
N TYR A 136 -7.19 -10.04 2.47
CA TYR A 136 -6.31 -10.69 1.51
C TYR A 136 -6.92 -12.02 1.10
N VAL A 137 -7.14 -12.20 -0.19
CA VAL A 137 -7.52 -13.49 -0.78
C VAL A 137 -6.34 -13.95 -1.61
N HIS A 138 -5.61 -14.94 -1.09
CA HIS A 138 -4.43 -15.46 -1.76
C HIS A 138 -4.82 -16.39 -2.90
N GLY A 139 -3.95 -16.48 -3.93
CA GLY A 139 -4.07 -17.45 -5.00
C GLY A 139 -3.50 -18.83 -4.62
N ASP A 140 -3.58 -19.77 -5.56
CA ASP A 140 -3.07 -21.12 -5.38
C ASP A 140 -1.53 -21.20 -5.41
N GLY A 141 -0.87 -20.10 -5.72
CA GLY A 141 0.58 -19.99 -5.77
C GLY A 141 1.07 -18.65 -5.23
N PRO A 142 2.39 -18.54 -4.94
CA PRO A 142 2.96 -17.32 -4.40
C PRO A 142 2.85 -16.15 -5.38
N ALA A 143 2.44 -15.00 -4.89
CA ALA A 143 2.49 -13.73 -5.61
C ALA A 143 3.75 -12.94 -5.20
N TYR A 144 4.16 -11.96 -6.02
CA TYR A 144 5.33 -11.11 -5.68
C TYR A 144 5.11 -10.30 -4.40
N TYR A 145 3.88 -10.01 -4.04
CA TYR A 145 3.52 -9.30 -2.83
C TYR A 145 3.41 -10.20 -1.58
N ASP A 146 3.61 -11.52 -1.73
CA ASP A 146 3.64 -12.42 -0.59
C ASP A 146 5.02 -12.42 0.07
N PRO A 147 5.11 -12.48 1.41
CA PRO A 147 6.36 -12.67 2.11
C PRO A 147 6.93 -14.06 1.79
N ASN A 148 8.17 -14.10 1.38
CA ASN A 148 8.86 -15.34 1.05
C ASN A 148 9.94 -15.63 2.11
N PRO A 149 9.75 -16.63 3.00
CA PRO A 149 10.72 -16.92 4.05
C PRO A 149 12.07 -17.48 3.55
N ASN A 150 12.17 -17.77 2.26
CA ASN A 150 13.38 -18.33 1.64
C ASN A 150 14.24 -17.26 0.95
N VAL A 151 13.90 -15.97 1.05
CA VAL A 151 14.70 -14.89 0.50
C VAL A 151 15.16 -13.95 1.62
N GLU A 152 16.26 -13.26 1.38
CA GLU A 152 16.72 -12.21 2.29
C GLU A 152 15.82 -10.97 2.15
N HIS A 153 15.55 -10.32 3.28
CA HIS A 153 14.64 -9.19 3.34
C HIS A 153 15.38 -7.88 3.54
N GLY A 154 14.87 -6.84 2.87
CA GLY A 154 15.27 -5.47 3.09
C GLY A 154 14.68 -4.90 4.39
N SER A 155 14.93 -3.63 4.62
CA SER A 155 14.44 -2.93 5.81
C SER A 155 13.60 -1.72 5.42
N VAL A 156 12.51 -1.47 6.17
CA VAL A 156 11.70 -0.26 6.03
C VAL A 156 11.90 0.63 7.24
N THR A 157 12.42 1.83 7.01
CA THR A 157 12.67 2.83 8.06
C THR A 157 11.70 3.99 7.91
N THR A 158 10.96 4.28 8.97
CA THR A 158 10.14 5.50 9.06
C THR A 158 11.00 6.64 9.61
N SER A 159 11.04 7.74 8.88
CA SER A 159 11.79 8.93 9.24
C SER A 159 10.95 10.20 9.09
N TYR A 160 11.47 11.30 9.62
CA TYR A 160 10.84 12.61 9.52
C TYR A 160 11.83 13.61 8.95
N TYR A 161 11.36 14.50 8.10
CA TYR A 161 12.16 15.60 7.57
C TYR A 161 11.43 16.94 7.72
N ASN A 162 12.19 18.02 7.83
CA ASN A 162 11.66 19.34 7.84
C ASN A 162 11.38 19.79 6.40
N SER A 163 10.12 20.04 6.09
CA SER A 163 9.74 20.62 4.80
C SER A 163 9.78 22.14 4.85
N THR A 164 10.62 22.74 4.03
CA THR A 164 10.63 24.20 3.83
C THR A 164 9.43 24.68 3.03
N VAL A 165 8.80 23.77 2.29
CA VAL A 165 7.61 24.06 1.45
C VAL A 165 6.34 24.15 2.29
N THR A 166 6.18 23.26 3.27
CA THR A 166 5.01 23.24 4.16
C THR A 166 5.26 23.94 5.49
N GLY A 167 6.51 24.20 5.85
CA GLY A 167 6.89 24.79 7.13
C GLY A 167 6.76 23.84 8.32
N GLY A 168 6.74 22.52 8.11
CA GLY A 168 6.54 21.53 9.16
C GLY A 168 7.24 20.21 8.94
N LEU A 169 7.12 19.32 9.93
CA LEU A 169 7.62 17.94 9.84
C LEU A 169 6.74 17.10 8.91
N ARG A 170 7.37 16.36 8.02
CA ARG A 170 6.71 15.39 7.15
C ARG A 170 7.35 14.03 7.28
N THR A 171 6.53 13.00 7.09
CA THR A 171 6.95 11.60 7.18
C THR A 171 7.45 11.11 5.83
N ILE A 172 8.51 10.30 5.87
CA ILE A 172 9.01 9.52 4.75
C ILE A 172 9.31 8.10 5.23
N LEU A 173 8.90 7.09 4.47
CA LEU A 173 9.35 5.72 4.67
C LEU A 173 10.36 5.37 3.59
N VAL A 174 11.44 4.73 3.98
CA VAL A 174 12.48 4.30 3.04
C VAL A 174 12.72 2.81 3.21
N TYR A 175 12.49 2.07 2.13
CA TYR A 175 12.95 0.70 2.01
C TYR A 175 14.39 0.72 1.48
N THR A 176 15.26 -0.03 2.14
CA THR A 176 16.61 -0.36 1.68
C THR A 176 16.67 -1.84 1.33
N PRO A 177 17.32 -2.23 0.20
CA PRO A 177 17.36 -3.63 -0.22
C PRO A 177 18.14 -4.51 0.76
N PRO A 178 17.97 -5.85 0.68
CA PRO A 178 18.80 -6.78 1.44
C PRO A 178 20.28 -6.48 1.23
N HIS A 179 21.08 -6.61 2.29
CA HIS A 179 22.52 -6.33 2.26
C HIS A 179 22.89 -4.90 1.82
N TYR A 180 22.03 -3.92 2.12
CA TYR A 180 22.35 -2.52 1.85
C TYR A 180 23.74 -2.14 2.41
N ASP A 181 24.60 -1.66 1.51
CA ASP A 181 25.97 -1.26 1.84
C ASP A 181 26.15 0.23 1.51
N PRO A 182 26.38 1.11 2.48
CA PRO A 182 26.54 2.55 2.25
C PRO A 182 27.76 2.89 1.38
N ALA A 183 28.69 1.96 1.13
CA ALA A 183 29.81 2.16 0.21
C ALA A 183 29.41 2.00 -1.28
N LYS A 184 28.25 1.40 -1.55
CA LYS A 184 27.71 1.23 -2.91
C LYS A 184 26.69 2.32 -3.20
N LYS A 185 26.42 2.54 -4.49
CA LYS A 185 25.40 3.48 -4.95
C LYS A 185 24.19 2.75 -5.51
N TYR A 186 22.99 3.19 -5.09
CA TYR A 186 21.73 2.55 -5.44
C TYR A 186 20.82 3.50 -6.23
N PRO A 187 20.06 3.00 -7.20
CA PRO A 187 18.96 3.75 -7.76
C PRO A 187 17.85 3.95 -6.72
N VAL A 188 17.01 4.96 -6.93
CA VAL A 188 15.90 5.30 -6.04
C VAL A 188 14.60 5.33 -6.82
N LEU A 189 13.62 4.56 -6.38
CA LEU A 189 12.22 4.70 -6.77
C LEU A 189 11.51 5.59 -5.74
N TYR A 190 11.06 6.76 -6.16
CA TYR A 190 10.19 7.62 -5.38
C TYR A 190 8.74 7.23 -5.65
N LEU A 191 7.97 6.94 -4.61
CA LEU A 191 6.65 6.32 -4.74
C LEU A 191 5.58 7.08 -3.93
N MET A 192 4.49 7.43 -4.61
CA MET A 192 3.38 8.19 -4.05
C MET A 192 2.09 7.38 -4.04
N GLY A 193 1.32 7.50 -2.98
CA GLY A 193 0.00 6.90 -2.86
C GLY A 193 -1.09 7.67 -3.61
N GLY A 194 -2.28 7.11 -3.60
CA GLY A 194 -3.49 7.71 -4.15
C GLY A 194 -4.05 8.83 -3.28
N SER A 195 -5.22 9.30 -3.66
CA SER A 195 -5.91 10.34 -2.93
C SER A 195 -6.38 9.87 -1.56
N GLY A 196 -5.93 10.52 -0.50
CA GLY A 196 -6.29 10.19 0.88
C GLY A 196 -5.38 9.14 1.52
N GLU A 197 -4.39 8.63 0.82
CA GLU A 197 -3.44 7.67 1.34
C GLU A 197 -2.28 8.37 2.10
N ALA A 198 -1.72 7.66 3.08
CA ALA A 198 -0.58 8.11 3.86
C ALA A 198 0.76 7.66 3.22
N ALA A 199 1.88 8.08 3.79
CA ALA A 199 3.21 7.71 3.29
C ALA A 199 3.48 6.19 3.38
N ASP A 200 2.84 5.50 4.31
CA ASP A 200 2.99 4.07 4.55
C ASP A 200 2.07 3.17 3.71
N SER A 201 1.24 3.74 2.84
CA SER A 201 0.26 2.97 2.06
C SER A 201 0.91 1.92 1.18
N TRP A 202 1.98 2.27 0.47
CA TRP A 202 2.70 1.31 -0.37
C TRP A 202 3.41 0.21 0.41
N TYR A 203 3.81 0.49 1.64
CA TYR A 203 4.37 -0.51 2.54
C TYR A 203 3.28 -1.44 3.10
N LYS A 204 2.22 -0.86 3.69
CA LYS A 204 1.20 -1.64 4.40
C LYS A 204 0.18 -2.32 3.50
N TYR A 205 -0.18 -1.69 2.39
CA TYR A 205 -1.23 -2.18 1.48
C TYR A 205 -0.66 -2.67 0.16
N GLY A 206 0.29 -1.92 -0.41
CA GLY A 206 0.95 -2.27 -1.65
C GLY A 206 2.04 -3.32 -1.50
N GLN A 207 2.42 -3.66 -0.26
CA GLN A 207 3.42 -4.70 0.05
C GLN A 207 4.74 -4.53 -0.73
N VAL A 208 5.13 -3.29 -0.97
CA VAL A 208 6.25 -2.96 -1.85
C VAL A 208 7.57 -3.57 -1.38
N ASN A 209 7.76 -3.72 -0.07
CA ASN A 209 8.94 -4.38 0.48
C ASN A 209 9.05 -5.83 0.03
N TRP A 210 7.95 -6.62 0.09
CA TRP A 210 7.96 -8.02 -0.37
C TRP A 210 8.13 -8.12 -1.88
N ILE A 211 7.48 -7.21 -2.63
CA ILE A 211 7.66 -7.14 -4.09
C ILE A 211 9.14 -6.91 -4.43
N MET A 212 9.78 -5.95 -3.76
CA MET A 212 11.20 -5.64 -4.01
C MET A 212 12.11 -6.80 -3.62
N ASP A 213 11.89 -7.39 -2.44
CA ASP A 213 12.68 -8.53 -1.97
C ASP A 213 12.61 -9.72 -2.94
N ASN A 214 11.41 -10.10 -3.34
CA ASN A 214 11.19 -11.21 -4.26
C ASN A 214 11.78 -10.95 -5.65
N LEU A 215 11.60 -9.74 -6.21
CA LEU A 215 12.15 -9.39 -7.51
C LEU A 215 13.69 -9.30 -7.50
N ILE A 216 14.29 -8.80 -6.42
CA ILE A 216 15.75 -8.75 -6.24
C ILE A 216 16.30 -10.17 -6.12
N ALA A 217 15.68 -11.03 -5.32
CA ALA A 217 16.11 -12.42 -5.14
C ALA A 217 16.06 -13.23 -6.44
N GLU A 218 15.09 -12.96 -7.31
CA GLU A 218 15.01 -13.56 -8.65
C GLU A 218 15.93 -12.91 -9.70
N GLY A 219 16.67 -11.87 -9.33
CA GLY A 219 17.54 -11.13 -10.26
C GLY A 219 16.79 -10.37 -11.36
N LYS A 220 15.48 -10.09 -11.15
CA LYS A 220 14.64 -9.34 -12.11
C LYS A 220 14.83 -7.84 -12.03
N ILE A 221 15.28 -7.35 -10.89
CA ILE A 221 15.63 -5.95 -10.68
C ILE A 221 16.95 -5.84 -9.92
N GLU A 222 17.66 -4.75 -10.12
CA GLU A 222 18.83 -4.42 -9.31
C GLU A 222 18.39 -3.98 -7.90
N PRO A 223 19.23 -4.19 -6.87
CA PRO A 223 18.98 -3.65 -5.54
C PRO A 223 18.69 -2.16 -5.59
N THR A 224 17.49 -1.77 -5.17
CA THR A 224 16.94 -0.42 -5.35
C THR A 224 16.37 0.10 -4.04
N ILE A 225 16.61 1.36 -3.72
CA ILE A 225 15.97 2.06 -2.59
C ILE A 225 14.57 2.49 -3.02
N VAL A 226 13.57 2.36 -2.14
CA VAL A 226 12.23 2.92 -2.38
C VAL A 226 11.93 3.99 -1.34
N ALA A 227 11.69 5.22 -1.79
CA ALA A 227 11.31 6.34 -0.93
C ALA A 227 9.80 6.61 -1.07
N MET A 228 9.04 6.25 -0.05
CA MET A 228 7.59 6.41 0.00
C MET A 228 7.23 7.69 0.73
N VAL A 229 6.47 8.56 0.08
CA VAL A 229 6.16 9.90 0.58
C VAL A 229 4.66 10.17 0.61
N ASN A 230 4.25 11.03 1.53
CA ASN A 230 2.87 11.49 1.57
C ASN A 230 2.68 12.66 0.59
N ASN A 231 1.83 12.45 -0.40
CA ASN A 231 1.49 13.47 -1.39
C ASN A 231 0.24 14.29 -1.03
N GLN A 232 -0.36 14.09 0.15
CA GLN A 232 -1.42 14.94 0.70
C GLN A 232 -0.78 16.21 1.29
N ILE A 233 -0.28 17.10 0.42
CA ILE A 233 0.51 18.28 0.83
C ILE A 233 -0.35 19.53 1.08
N VAL A 234 -1.58 19.53 0.57
CA VAL A 234 -2.54 20.63 0.73
C VAL A 234 -3.83 20.07 1.32
N HIS A 235 -4.39 20.77 2.32
CA HIS A 235 -5.66 20.37 2.89
C HIS A 235 -6.79 20.41 1.85
N ARG A 236 -7.64 19.39 1.80
CA ARG A 236 -8.68 19.23 0.77
C ARG A 236 -9.70 20.37 0.70
N SER A 237 -9.94 21.06 1.81
CA SER A 237 -10.84 22.21 1.85
C SER A 237 -10.23 23.49 1.29
N SER A 238 -8.96 23.48 0.89
CA SER A 238 -8.34 24.64 0.26
C SER A 238 -9.02 24.94 -1.09
N PRO A 239 -9.44 26.21 -1.34
CA PRO A 239 -10.11 26.58 -2.59
C PRO A 239 -9.30 26.26 -3.85
N ASN A 240 -7.97 26.30 -3.75
CA ASN A 240 -7.05 26.03 -4.85
C ASN A 240 -6.30 24.69 -4.66
N HIS A 241 -6.95 23.72 -4.02
CA HIS A 241 -6.32 22.46 -3.64
C HIS A 241 -5.54 21.81 -4.79
N SER A 242 -6.16 21.55 -5.94
CA SER A 242 -5.50 20.88 -7.06
C SER A 242 -4.27 21.66 -7.54
N GLN A 243 -4.41 22.94 -7.86
CA GLN A 243 -3.30 23.75 -8.34
C GLN A 243 -2.14 23.83 -7.35
N LEU A 244 -2.44 24.06 -6.07
CA LEU A 244 -1.44 24.14 -5.02
C LEU A 244 -0.77 22.79 -4.78
N SER A 245 -1.54 21.70 -4.79
CA SER A 245 -1.01 20.36 -4.53
C SER A 245 0.09 19.97 -5.52
N PHE A 246 -0.13 20.17 -6.81
CA PHE A 246 0.87 19.85 -7.84
C PHE A 246 2.13 20.72 -7.71
N LYS A 247 1.96 22.05 -7.61
CA LYS A 247 3.07 22.99 -7.48
C LYS A 247 3.88 22.78 -6.20
N MET A 248 3.20 22.53 -5.08
CA MET A 248 3.88 22.29 -3.80
C MET A 248 4.60 20.92 -3.81
N MET A 249 4.02 19.87 -4.38
CA MET A 249 4.71 18.57 -4.49
C MET A 249 5.93 18.65 -5.41
N GLU A 250 5.88 19.39 -6.53
CA GLU A 250 7.05 19.61 -7.37
C GLU A 250 8.19 20.26 -6.57
N ARG A 251 7.87 21.33 -5.83
CA ARG A 251 8.84 21.99 -4.94
C ARG A 251 9.32 21.07 -3.83
N GLU A 252 8.42 20.32 -3.22
CA GLU A 252 8.74 19.37 -2.15
C GLU A 252 9.77 18.33 -2.61
N TYR A 253 9.63 17.79 -3.82
CA TYR A 253 10.65 16.91 -4.39
C TYR A 253 11.98 17.59 -4.59
N LYS A 254 11.99 18.80 -5.16
CA LYS A 254 13.21 19.52 -5.51
C LYS A 254 13.95 20.08 -4.31
N GLU A 255 13.20 20.63 -3.34
CA GLU A 255 13.76 21.39 -2.23
C GLU A 255 13.96 20.53 -0.97
N CYS A 256 13.18 19.45 -0.79
CA CYS A 256 13.16 18.69 0.46
C CYS A 256 13.44 17.21 0.25
N ILE A 257 12.62 16.47 -0.54
CA ILE A 257 12.65 14.99 -0.56
C ILE A 257 13.94 14.48 -1.19
N ILE A 258 14.27 14.91 -2.42
CA ILE A 258 15.49 14.42 -3.11
C ILE A 258 16.75 14.78 -2.32
N PRO A 259 16.95 16.04 -1.88
CA PRO A 259 18.11 16.39 -1.06
C PRO A 259 18.21 15.57 0.24
N TRP A 260 17.06 15.34 0.89
CA TRP A 260 17.03 14.56 2.12
C TRP A 260 17.43 13.09 1.88
N VAL A 261 16.85 12.44 0.86
CA VAL A 261 17.18 11.04 0.53
C VAL A 261 18.64 10.91 0.15
N ASP A 262 19.15 11.80 -0.71
CA ASP A 262 20.54 11.77 -1.17
C ASP A 262 21.56 12.02 -0.03
N SER A 263 21.15 12.74 1.03
CA SER A 263 22.03 13.00 2.20
C SER A 263 22.00 11.87 3.23
N HIS A 264 20.97 11.04 3.27
CA HIS A 264 20.80 9.97 4.27
C HIS A 264 21.12 8.58 3.73
N TYR A 265 21.06 8.42 2.40
CA TYR A 265 21.29 7.12 1.75
C TYR A 265 22.30 7.24 0.60
N SER A 266 22.92 6.15 0.27
CA SER A 266 23.93 6.08 -0.78
C SER A 266 23.28 5.92 -2.15
N THR A 267 22.89 7.03 -2.78
CA THR A 267 22.09 7.09 -3.99
C THR A 267 22.92 7.39 -5.25
N ILE A 268 22.41 6.99 -6.40
CA ILE A 268 22.86 7.49 -7.71
C ILE A 268 22.14 8.83 -7.94
N THR A 269 22.87 9.94 -7.81
CA THR A 269 22.31 11.31 -7.72
C THR A 269 21.95 11.95 -9.06
N ASN A 270 22.09 11.25 -10.18
CA ASN A 270 21.67 11.74 -11.50
C ASN A 270 20.32 11.15 -11.91
N ARG A 271 19.70 11.70 -12.99
CA ARG A 271 18.38 11.27 -13.47
C ARG A 271 18.25 9.77 -13.75
N LYS A 272 19.31 9.12 -14.23
CA LYS A 272 19.31 7.68 -14.57
C LYS A 272 19.14 6.80 -13.33
N GLY A 273 19.56 7.30 -12.16
CA GLY A 273 19.38 6.63 -10.88
C GLY A 273 18.06 6.97 -10.19
N ARG A 274 17.15 7.74 -10.82
CA ARG A 274 15.90 8.13 -10.18
C ARG A 274 14.68 7.78 -11.02
N ALA A 275 13.76 7.05 -10.43
CA ALA A 275 12.42 6.80 -10.96
C ALA A 275 11.39 7.48 -10.07
N LEU A 276 10.32 8.01 -10.68
CA LEU A 276 9.17 8.59 -9.98
C LEU A 276 7.93 7.81 -10.37
N SER A 277 7.15 7.36 -9.38
CA SER A 277 5.92 6.62 -9.64
C SER A 277 4.83 6.98 -8.62
N GLY A 278 3.59 6.69 -8.97
CA GLY A 278 2.47 6.87 -8.07
C GLY A 278 1.15 6.41 -8.64
N LEU A 279 0.20 6.15 -7.73
CA LEU A 279 -1.14 5.66 -8.03
C LEU A 279 -2.16 6.80 -8.00
N SER A 280 -3.09 6.86 -8.95
CA SER A 280 -4.23 7.79 -8.96
C SER A 280 -3.77 9.26 -8.82
N MET A 281 -4.02 9.93 -7.70
CA MET A 281 -3.49 11.27 -7.44
C MET A 281 -1.95 11.29 -7.49
N GLY A 282 -1.29 10.25 -6.97
CA GLY A 282 0.17 10.10 -7.09
C GLY A 282 0.62 9.92 -8.53
N GLY A 283 -0.16 9.22 -9.36
CA GLY A 283 0.08 9.11 -10.80
C GLY A 283 -0.01 10.48 -11.50
N ARG A 284 -1.00 11.31 -11.14
CA ARG A 284 -1.11 12.69 -11.64
C ARG A 284 0.07 13.56 -11.19
N HIS A 285 0.49 13.43 -9.94
CA HIS A 285 1.72 14.10 -9.46
C HIS A 285 2.95 13.62 -10.24
N THR A 286 3.05 12.31 -10.50
CA THR A 286 4.15 11.73 -11.30
C THR A 286 4.18 12.31 -12.69
N GLN A 287 3.04 12.41 -13.37
CA GLN A 287 2.92 13.02 -14.69
C GLN A 287 3.35 14.49 -14.65
N TYR A 288 2.74 15.29 -13.77
CA TYR A 288 3.02 16.71 -13.66
C TYR A 288 4.49 17.00 -13.36
N ILE A 289 5.03 16.34 -12.32
CA ILE A 289 6.40 16.58 -11.86
C ILE A 289 7.41 16.01 -12.84
N GLY A 290 7.21 14.77 -13.29
CA GLY A 290 8.15 14.07 -14.15
C GLY A 290 8.29 14.74 -15.52
N PHE A 291 7.18 15.08 -16.18
CA PHE A 291 7.25 15.74 -17.50
C PHE A 291 7.85 17.13 -17.45
N ARG A 292 7.67 17.85 -16.37
CA ARG A 292 8.25 19.19 -16.19
C ARG A 292 9.72 19.19 -15.76
N ASN A 293 10.21 18.08 -15.22
CA ASN A 293 11.58 18.00 -14.67
C ASN A 293 12.31 16.74 -15.18
N PRO A 294 12.50 16.62 -16.49
CA PRO A 294 13.18 15.46 -17.10
C PRO A 294 14.66 15.33 -16.67
N GLU A 295 15.24 16.40 -16.14
CA GLU A 295 16.60 16.40 -15.60
C GLU A 295 16.69 15.70 -14.24
N LEU A 296 15.58 15.53 -13.52
CA LEU A 296 15.55 14.91 -12.21
C LEU A 296 15.31 13.40 -12.27
N PHE A 297 14.46 12.94 -13.20
CA PHE A 297 13.99 11.56 -13.28
C PHE A 297 14.23 10.98 -14.66
N GLY A 298 14.84 9.80 -14.72
CA GLY A 298 15.01 9.04 -15.96
C GLY A 298 13.83 8.15 -16.31
N SER A 299 13.10 7.68 -15.30
CA SER A 299 11.98 6.77 -15.49
C SER A 299 10.73 7.23 -14.72
N LEU A 300 9.55 6.99 -15.32
CA LEU A 300 8.26 7.38 -14.75
C LEU A 300 7.29 6.18 -14.75
N GLY A 301 6.54 6.01 -13.65
CA GLY A 301 5.44 5.06 -13.52
C GLY A 301 4.14 5.80 -13.19
N ILE A 302 3.27 5.99 -14.18
CA ILE A 302 2.03 6.74 -14.07
C ILE A 302 0.89 5.73 -13.96
N LEU A 303 0.44 5.45 -12.73
CA LEU A 303 -0.54 4.40 -12.46
C LEU A 303 -1.93 5.00 -12.25
N SER A 304 -2.89 4.61 -13.09
CA SER A 304 -4.32 5.00 -13.01
C SER A 304 -4.53 6.51 -12.81
N ALA A 305 -3.76 7.33 -13.51
CA ALA A 305 -3.69 8.78 -13.35
C ALA A 305 -4.77 9.51 -14.14
N ALA A 306 -6.04 9.14 -13.97
CA ALA A 306 -7.13 9.86 -14.62
C ALA A 306 -7.16 11.33 -14.20
N LEU A 307 -6.90 12.24 -15.13
CA LEU A 307 -7.01 13.68 -14.90
C LEU A 307 -8.47 14.07 -14.65
N THR A 308 -8.68 14.89 -13.63
CA THR A 308 -10.01 15.42 -13.31
C THR A 308 -10.24 16.77 -14.01
N ALA A 309 -11.50 17.20 -14.09
CA ALA A 309 -11.83 18.55 -14.57
C ALA A 309 -11.14 19.67 -13.73
N ALA A 310 -10.87 19.41 -12.44
CA ALA A 310 -10.12 20.34 -11.59
C ALA A 310 -8.63 20.41 -11.98
N ASP A 311 -8.04 19.26 -12.36
CA ASP A 311 -6.66 19.20 -12.84
C ASP A 311 -6.54 19.91 -14.19
N GLU A 312 -7.47 19.67 -15.12
CA GLU A 312 -7.56 20.35 -16.40
C GLU A 312 -7.65 21.88 -16.23
N LYS A 313 -8.45 22.34 -15.29
CA LYS A 313 -8.57 23.77 -14.95
C LYS A 313 -7.28 24.31 -14.31
N ALA A 314 -6.61 23.50 -13.48
CA ALA A 314 -5.44 23.93 -12.72
C ALA A 314 -4.19 24.10 -13.59
N PHE A 315 -3.99 23.24 -14.57
CA PHE A 315 -2.78 23.22 -15.41
C PHE A 315 -3.01 22.81 -16.87
N GLY A 316 -4.23 22.87 -17.37
CA GLY A 316 -4.57 22.49 -18.73
C GLY A 316 -3.88 23.30 -19.84
N GLU A 317 -3.43 24.53 -19.54
CA GLU A 317 -2.64 25.36 -20.44
C GLU A 317 -1.15 24.95 -20.48
N ASP A 318 -0.66 24.21 -19.50
CA ASP A 318 0.68 23.63 -19.49
C ASP A 318 0.72 22.36 -20.31
N ALA A 319 1.03 22.49 -21.60
CA ALA A 319 1.04 21.37 -22.53
C ALA A 319 2.05 20.26 -22.13
N VAL A 320 3.17 20.63 -21.47
CA VAL A 320 4.16 19.67 -20.99
C VAL A 320 3.60 18.87 -19.81
N ALA A 321 3.05 19.55 -18.80
CA ALA A 321 2.44 18.91 -17.65
C ALA A 321 1.29 17.97 -18.03
N MET A 322 0.53 18.33 -19.06
CA MET A 322 -0.58 17.52 -19.57
C MET A 322 -0.15 16.38 -20.51
N GLY A 323 1.15 16.27 -20.81
CA GLY A 323 1.64 15.29 -21.77
C GLY A 323 1.22 15.57 -23.22
N ARG A 324 0.86 16.80 -23.56
CA ARG A 324 0.38 17.22 -24.89
C ARG A 324 1.49 17.78 -25.78
N ASP A 325 2.64 18.10 -25.21
CA ASP A 325 3.84 18.55 -25.96
C ASP A 325 4.70 17.34 -26.34
N ALA A 326 4.37 16.69 -27.44
CA ALA A 326 5.10 15.54 -27.94
C ALA A 326 6.58 15.81 -28.24
N LYS A 327 6.91 17.07 -28.64
CA LYS A 327 8.31 17.45 -28.89
C LYS A 327 9.08 17.52 -27.56
N ALA A 328 8.54 18.20 -26.56
CA ALA A 328 9.18 18.28 -25.24
C ALA A 328 9.38 16.91 -24.62
N LEU A 329 8.38 16.00 -24.71
CA LEU A 329 8.49 14.64 -24.19
C LEU A 329 9.55 13.80 -24.93
N LYS A 330 9.65 13.96 -26.25
CA LYS A 330 10.72 13.33 -27.05
C LYS A 330 12.10 13.87 -26.69
N ASP A 331 12.24 15.19 -26.58
CA ASP A 331 13.50 15.86 -26.24
C ASP A 331 13.94 15.53 -24.80
N ALA A 332 13.00 15.28 -23.88
CA ALA A 332 13.26 14.82 -22.52
C ALA A 332 13.99 13.48 -22.45
N ALA A 333 13.85 12.65 -23.50
CA ALA A 333 14.55 11.37 -23.66
C ALA A 333 14.50 10.52 -22.36
N PHE A 334 13.29 10.28 -21.85
CA PHE A 334 13.11 9.37 -20.72
C PHE A 334 13.60 7.96 -21.07
N ASP A 335 14.26 7.31 -20.14
CA ASP A 335 14.73 5.94 -20.30
C ASP A 335 13.53 4.97 -20.36
N TYR A 336 12.48 5.28 -19.55
CA TYR A 336 11.25 4.49 -19.52
C TYR A 336 10.05 5.33 -19.03
N ILE A 337 8.89 5.15 -19.66
CA ILE A 337 7.60 5.64 -19.19
C ILE A 337 6.61 4.49 -19.23
N PHE A 338 6.05 4.16 -18.06
CA PHE A 338 4.93 3.24 -17.92
C PHE A 338 3.65 4.04 -17.61
N ILE A 339 2.57 3.73 -18.33
CA ILE A 339 1.24 4.28 -18.10
C ILE A 339 0.29 3.08 -17.99
N GLY A 340 -0.38 2.93 -16.83
CA GLY A 340 -1.26 1.81 -16.53
C GLY A 340 -2.54 2.22 -15.81
#